data_fe93f3b6aea5f53c0e23a64fd159e87b
#
_entry.id   fe93f3b6aea5f53c0e23a64fd159e87b
#
_cell.length_a   1.000
_cell.length_b   1.000
_cell.length_c   1.000
_cell.angle_alpha   90.00
_cell.angle_beta   90.00
_cell.angle_gamma   90.00
#
_symmetry.space_group_name_H-M   'P 1'
#
loop_
_entity.id
_entity.type
_entity.pdbx_description
1 polymer ?
#
loop_
_entity_poly.entity_id
_entity_poly.type
_entity_poly.pdbx_seq_one_letter_code
_entity_poly.pdbx_strand_id
1 'polypeptide(L)'
;MSQNHYQVLGVSAAASAHDIKVAYKRLAVQYHPDKHGGSTLYEELFKAVATAYHVLGHPDRRLQYDYQLQVAARRAEEARRQQEFRNQGQRVYGVPMPPPAPLRTRRPAGAHERHYRPIPRQKTVFTRRDYWMAALLIAGFLLFILSVKVTMDHVSGVRNYERGLKAYVEQNWEGAHSYFTDALHFKPGYAPALQRRGQIEQLVHKNYAAAEQDFRAALPAVSTHQQGRLWLRIGQCQAGLGQTQAAQTAYRQALDLDSTLARAWLLRGEDHLFGQNDFRRAARAFSQGLRHEPASSRLRSRLLTFRGLAHYKLKHYDAARRDYWEVLEITPRSGQVYFLLGRLAQQEQDREHACEYFRRAVVQGYAFARAARDTTCTGR
;
A
#
# COMPACT_ATOMS: atom_id res chain seq x y z
N MET A 1 4.90 39.52 27.61
CA MET A 1 4.31 38.86 26.45
C MET A 1 5.48 38.32 25.63
N SER A 2 5.61 37.00 25.45
CA SER A 2 6.64 36.42 24.59
C SER A 2 6.32 36.80 23.13
N GLN A 3 7.30 37.38 22.46
CA GLN A 3 7.16 37.75 21.04
C GLN A 3 6.94 36.48 20.21
N ASN A 4 5.99 36.51 19.25
CA ASN A 4 5.78 35.39 18.37
C ASN A 4 6.91 35.27 17.32
N HIS A 5 7.13 34.10 16.76
CA HIS A 5 8.24 33.86 15.83
C HIS A 5 8.22 34.78 14.60
N TYR A 6 7.04 35.21 14.12
CA TYR A 6 6.91 36.18 13.03
C TYR A 6 7.43 37.57 13.45
N GLN A 7 7.13 37.97 14.67
CA GLN A 7 7.62 39.24 15.24
C GLN A 7 9.14 39.23 15.48
N VAL A 8 9.67 38.07 15.90
CA VAL A 8 11.13 37.90 16.08
C VAL A 8 11.88 38.05 14.74
N LEU A 9 11.34 37.53 13.65
CA LEU A 9 11.92 37.72 12.31
C LEU A 9 11.54 39.03 11.63
N GLY A 10 10.63 39.80 12.20
CA GLY A 10 10.13 41.05 11.62
C GLY A 10 9.38 40.87 10.30
N VAL A 11 8.65 39.75 10.17
CA VAL A 11 7.87 39.42 8.95
C VAL A 11 6.39 39.26 9.27
N SER A 12 5.56 39.45 8.27
CA SER A 12 4.10 39.20 8.39
C SER A 12 3.81 37.71 8.54
N ALA A 13 2.73 37.37 9.24
CA ALA A 13 2.22 35.99 9.26
C ALA A 13 1.88 35.44 7.86
N ALA A 14 1.61 36.32 6.88
CA ALA A 14 1.37 35.95 5.48
C ALA A 14 2.65 35.88 4.62
N ALA A 15 3.84 36.09 5.21
CA ALA A 15 5.12 36.10 4.48
C ALA A 15 5.40 34.79 3.77
N SER A 16 5.98 34.84 2.59
CA SER A 16 6.38 33.65 1.84
C SER A 16 7.57 32.94 2.51
N ALA A 17 7.80 31.67 2.16
CA ALA A 17 8.98 30.92 2.64
C ALA A 17 10.30 31.60 2.22
N HIS A 18 10.30 32.29 1.09
CA HIS A 18 11.43 33.06 0.60
C HIS A 18 11.70 34.27 1.52
N ASP A 19 10.66 35.03 1.88
CA ASP A 19 10.79 36.21 2.75
C ASP A 19 11.28 35.86 4.14
N ILE A 20 10.78 34.76 4.70
CA ILE A 20 11.24 34.21 5.99
C ILE A 20 12.73 33.86 5.93
N LYS A 21 13.18 33.23 4.84
CA LYS A 21 14.61 32.89 4.65
C LYS A 21 15.49 34.12 4.47
N VAL A 22 15.03 35.12 3.77
CA VAL A 22 15.74 36.39 3.57
C VAL A 22 15.86 37.15 4.91
N ALA A 23 14.75 37.27 5.65
CA ALA A 23 14.72 37.89 6.96
C ALA A 23 15.68 37.21 7.94
N TYR A 24 15.64 35.87 7.98
CA TYR A 24 16.57 35.10 8.81
C TYR A 24 18.02 35.37 8.47
N LYS A 25 18.42 35.31 7.18
CA LYS A 25 19.80 35.57 6.76
C LYS A 25 20.27 36.95 7.15
N ARG A 26 19.43 37.98 6.99
CA ARG A 26 19.74 39.36 7.38
C ARG A 26 19.98 39.48 8.87
N LEU A 27 19.07 38.96 9.69
CA LEU A 27 19.16 39.02 11.16
C LEU A 27 20.28 38.13 11.73
N ALA A 28 20.53 36.97 11.13
CA ALA A 28 21.63 36.11 11.52
C ALA A 28 23.01 36.73 11.30
N VAL A 29 23.18 37.47 10.20
CA VAL A 29 24.42 38.25 9.95
C VAL A 29 24.52 39.47 10.89
N GLN A 30 23.38 40.10 11.20
CA GLN A 30 23.32 41.26 12.09
C GLN A 30 23.64 40.91 13.52
N TYR A 31 23.16 39.78 14.06
CA TYR A 31 23.30 39.34 15.44
C TYR A 31 24.35 38.26 15.63
N HIS A 32 25.26 38.05 14.65
CA HIS A 32 26.28 37.02 14.75
C HIS A 32 27.22 37.28 15.93
N PRO A 33 27.47 36.31 16.81
CA PRO A 33 28.26 36.51 18.02
C PRO A 33 29.69 37.04 17.74
N ASP A 34 30.30 36.62 16.61
CA ASP A 34 31.64 37.08 16.22
C ASP A 34 31.73 38.59 15.93
N LYS A 35 30.62 39.25 15.58
CA LYS A 35 30.60 40.69 15.32
C LYS A 35 30.41 41.56 16.55
N HIS A 36 30.00 40.96 17.68
CA HIS A 36 29.62 41.69 18.89
C HIS A 36 30.42 41.27 20.13
N GLY A 37 31.63 40.69 19.94
CA GLY A 37 32.59 40.43 20.99
C GLY A 37 32.07 39.53 22.13
N GLY A 38 31.13 38.60 21.86
CA GLY A 38 30.60 37.67 22.85
C GLY A 38 29.58 38.27 23.83
N SER A 39 28.93 39.40 23.48
CA SER A 39 27.86 39.98 24.27
C SER A 39 26.67 39.05 24.40
N THR A 40 26.29 38.72 25.64
CA THR A 40 25.18 37.81 25.97
C THR A 40 23.84 38.25 25.37
N LEU A 41 23.62 39.56 25.24
CA LEU A 41 22.40 40.11 24.64
C LEU A 41 22.26 39.70 23.16
N TYR A 42 23.32 39.81 22.36
CA TYR A 42 23.31 39.44 20.94
C TYR A 42 23.27 37.93 20.74
N GLU A 43 23.83 37.17 21.67
CA GLU A 43 23.73 35.71 21.68
C GLU A 43 22.26 35.26 21.88
N GLU A 44 21.52 35.88 22.81
CA GLU A 44 20.11 35.61 23.05
C GLU A 44 19.25 36.00 21.85
N LEU A 45 19.49 37.15 21.21
CA LEU A 45 18.83 37.58 20.01
C LEU A 45 19.09 36.62 18.85
N PHE A 46 20.32 36.16 18.69
CA PHE A 46 20.67 35.17 17.67
C PHE A 46 19.96 33.83 17.89
N LYS A 47 19.93 33.34 19.15
CA LYS A 47 19.19 32.13 19.51
C LYS A 47 17.69 32.25 19.22
N ALA A 48 17.10 33.40 19.54
CA ALA A 48 15.69 33.66 19.25
C ALA A 48 15.39 33.66 17.74
N VAL A 49 16.25 34.30 16.92
CA VAL A 49 16.15 34.35 15.46
C VAL A 49 16.35 32.96 14.86
N ALA A 50 17.32 32.17 15.35
CA ALA A 50 17.54 30.79 14.90
C ALA A 50 16.35 29.89 15.24
N THR A 51 15.80 30.00 16.45
CA THR A 51 14.61 29.24 16.88
C THR A 51 13.39 29.61 16.04
N ALA A 52 13.16 30.89 15.78
CA ALA A 52 12.05 31.35 14.93
C ALA A 52 12.17 30.79 13.50
N TYR A 53 13.36 30.78 12.91
CA TYR A 53 13.58 30.20 11.59
C TYR A 53 13.43 28.67 11.59
N HIS A 54 13.86 27.98 12.63
CA HIS A 54 13.69 26.54 12.77
C HIS A 54 12.21 26.12 12.74
N VAL A 55 11.32 26.97 13.28
CA VAL A 55 9.87 26.72 13.25
C VAL A 55 9.25 27.17 11.93
N LEU A 56 9.53 28.39 11.49
CA LEU A 56 8.85 29.00 10.33
C LEU A 56 9.46 28.61 8.98
N GLY A 57 10.71 28.15 8.96
CA GLY A 57 11.43 27.74 7.76
C GLY A 57 10.99 26.37 7.21
N HIS A 58 10.26 25.56 7.97
CA HIS A 58 9.75 24.25 7.57
C HIS A 58 8.22 24.29 7.45
N PRO A 59 7.64 23.89 6.31
CA PRO A 59 6.19 23.99 6.07
C PRO A 59 5.34 23.33 7.14
N ASP A 60 5.68 22.11 7.55
CA ASP A 60 4.90 21.34 8.52
C ASP A 60 4.94 21.95 9.92
N ARG A 61 6.13 22.43 10.35
CA ARG A 61 6.30 23.09 11.65
C ARG A 61 5.59 24.44 11.68
N ARG A 62 5.63 25.16 10.56
CA ARG A 62 4.92 26.43 10.40
C ARG A 62 3.41 26.22 10.52
N LEU A 63 2.84 25.24 9.82
CA LEU A 63 1.42 24.90 9.92
C LEU A 63 1.01 24.56 11.37
N GLN A 64 1.83 23.80 12.06
CA GLN A 64 1.59 23.43 13.44
C GLN A 64 1.63 24.65 14.39
N TYR A 65 2.57 25.56 14.16
CA TYR A 65 2.70 26.81 14.90
C TYR A 65 1.54 27.77 14.63
N ASP A 66 1.14 27.93 13.38
CA ASP A 66 0.00 28.77 12.97
C ASP A 66 -1.31 28.25 13.59
N TYR A 67 -1.50 26.95 13.64
CA TYR A 67 -2.62 26.34 14.33
C TYR A 67 -2.62 26.65 15.84
N GLN A 68 -1.46 26.58 16.51
CA GLN A 68 -1.33 26.93 17.92
C GLN A 68 -1.66 28.40 18.17
N LEU A 69 -1.21 29.32 17.29
CA LEU A 69 -1.53 30.75 17.37
C LEU A 69 -3.05 31.00 17.22
N GLN A 70 -3.70 30.31 16.29
CA GLN A 70 -5.17 30.42 16.11
C GLN A 70 -5.94 29.93 17.34
N VAL A 71 -5.54 28.81 17.92
CA VAL A 71 -6.15 28.26 19.14
C VAL A 71 -5.95 29.22 20.31
N ALA A 72 -4.73 29.77 20.46
CA ALA A 72 -4.45 30.74 21.52
C ALA A 72 -5.28 32.04 21.35
N ALA A 73 -5.42 32.53 20.13
CA ALA A 73 -6.24 33.72 19.83
C ALA A 73 -7.72 33.49 20.15
N ARG A 74 -8.28 32.31 19.79
CA ARG A 74 -9.66 31.94 20.14
C ARG A 74 -9.88 31.89 21.65
N ARG A 75 -8.97 31.26 22.39
CA ARG A 75 -9.04 31.19 23.86
C ARG A 75 -8.98 32.59 24.51
N ALA A 76 -8.12 33.46 23.97
CA ALA A 76 -8.02 34.84 24.46
C ALA A 76 -9.32 35.64 24.20
N GLU A 77 -9.94 35.45 23.02
CA GLU A 77 -11.21 36.08 22.69
C GLU A 77 -12.37 35.58 23.57
N GLU A 78 -12.44 34.26 23.79
CA GLU A 78 -13.43 33.66 24.70
C GLU A 78 -13.27 34.18 26.15
N ALA A 79 -12.00 34.28 26.63
CA ALA A 79 -11.72 34.85 27.94
C ALA A 79 -12.15 36.33 28.05
N ARG A 80 -11.92 37.13 26.98
CA ARG A 80 -12.41 38.52 26.92
C ARG A 80 -13.91 38.60 26.96
N ARG A 81 -14.61 37.78 26.15
CA ARG A 81 -16.07 37.72 26.15
C ARG A 81 -16.65 37.31 27.53
N GLN A 82 -16.01 36.34 28.19
CA GLN A 82 -16.41 35.94 29.55
C GLN A 82 -16.19 37.06 30.58
N GLN A 83 -15.11 37.81 30.43
CA GLN A 83 -14.81 38.92 31.31
C GLN A 83 -15.76 40.11 31.07
N GLU A 84 -16.11 40.40 29.80
CA GLU A 84 -17.13 41.39 29.44
C GLU A 84 -18.51 40.99 29.97
N PHE A 85 -18.87 39.69 29.82
CA PHE A 85 -20.15 39.18 30.37
C PHE A 85 -20.21 39.26 31.90
N ARG A 86 -19.09 38.99 32.59
CA ARG A 86 -19.01 39.15 34.05
C ARG A 86 -19.09 40.62 34.45
N ASN A 87 -18.51 41.54 33.69
CA ASN A 87 -18.59 42.98 33.95
C ASN A 87 -19.99 43.54 33.64
N GLN A 88 -20.71 42.99 32.65
CA GLN A 88 -22.09 43.38 32.33
C GLN A 88 -23.05 42.89 33.41
N GLY A 89 -22.80 41.72 34.00
CA GLY A 89 -23.64 41.22 35.11
C GLY A 89 -23.59 42.05 36.41
N GLN A 90 -22.63 42.98 36.51
CA GLN A 90 -22.55 43.93 37.64
C GLN A 90 -23.33 45.22 37.42
N ARG A 91 -23.95 45.39 36.25
CA ARG A 91 -24.78 46.56 35.92
C ARG A 91 -26.22 46.13 35.64
N VAL A 92 -27.12 46.48 36.53
CA VAL A 92 -28.58 46.33 36.29
C VAL A 92 -29.14 47.68 35.82
N TYR A 93 -29.71 47.73 34.64
CA TYR A 93 -30.28 48.98 34.03
C TYR A 93 -29.28 50.12 33.84
N GLY A 94 -27.99 49.82 33.56
CA GLY A 94 -27.01 50.86 33.20
C GLY A 94 -26.45 51.65 34.40
N VAL A 95 -26.85 51.36 35.62
CA VAL A 95 -26.39 51.99 36.88
C VAL A 95 -25.47 51.04 37.63
N PRO A 96 -24.30 51.50 38.11
CA PRO A 96 -23.42 50.68 38.97
C PRO A 96 -24.18 50.29 40.23
N MET A 97 -24.24 49.02 40.57
CA MET A 97 -24.77 48.59 41.86
C MET A 97 -23.92 49.19 43.01
N PRO A 98 -24.50 49.87 43.96
CA PRO A 98 -23.78 50.32 45.12
C PRO A 98 -23.22 49.11 45.89
N PRO A 99 -22.09 49.25 46.58
CA PRO A 99 -21.55 48.18 47.41
C PRO A 99 -22.61 47.71 48.39
N PRO A 100 -22.69 46.40 48.69
CA PRO A 100 -23.69 45.89 49.62
C PRO A 100 -23.57 46.65 50.92
N ALA A 101 -24.67 47.29 51.30
CA ALA A 101 -24.74 48.00 52.56
C ALA A 101 -24.46 47.03 53.71
N PRO A 102 -23.71 47.42 54.74
CA PRO A 102 -23.44 46.58 55.90
C PRO A 102 -24.76 46.10 56.46
N LEU A 103 -24.88 44.79 56.68
CA LEU A 103 -26.06 44.16 57.23
C LEU A 103 -26.53 44.92 58.49
N ARG A 104 -27.51 45.82 58.36
CA ARG A 104 -28.22 46.35 59.49
C ARG A 104 -28.95 45.20 60.19
N THR A 105 -28.44 44.80 61.35
CA THR A 105 -29.19 43.90 62.25
C THR A 105 -30.53 44.52 62.56
N ARG A 106 -31.53 44.19 61.81
CA ARG A 106 -32.90 44.45 62.15
C ARG A 106 -33.21 43.65 63.42
N ARG A 107 -33.67 44.35 64.47
CA ARG A 107 -34.28 43.70 65.63
C ARG A 107 -35.32 42.70 65.11
N PRO A 108 -35.39 41.50 65.70
CA PRO A 108 -36.37 40.51 65.27
C PRO A 108 -37.76 41.13 65.43
N ALA A 109 -38.44 41.30 64.30
CA ALA A 109 -39.89 41.58 64.32
C ALA A 109 -40.58 40.40 65.02
N GLY A 110 -41.41 40.67 65.97
CA GLY A 110 -42.00 39.71 66.88
C GLY A 110 -42.50 38.42 66.30
N ALA A 111 -42.44 37.42 67.13
CA ALA A 111 -42.62 36.02 67.00
C ALA A 111 -43.78 35.58 66.13
N HIS A 112 -43.60 35.65 64.79
CA HIS A 112 -44.29 34.74 63.90
C HIS A 112 -43.14 33.98 63.13
N GLU A 113 -42.63 32.97 63.85
CA GLU A 113 -41.76 31.97 63.18
C GLU A 113 -42.54 31.38 62.00
N ARG A 114 -42.21 31.82 60.81
CA ARG A 114 -42.63 31.09 59.64
C ARG A 114 -41.86 29.75 59.70
N HIS A 115 -42.61 28.74 60.19
CA HIS A 115 -42.10 27.37 60.12
C HIS A 115 -41.73 27.06 58.67
N TYR A 116 -40.45 27.12 58.38
CA TYR A 116 -39.88 26.64 57.11
C TYR A 116 -40.14 25.15 57.10
N ARG A 117 -41.23 24.72 56.43
CA ARG A 117 -41.35 23.31 56.05
C ARG A 117 -40.29 23.00 54.99
N PRO A 118 -39.26 22.21 55.33
CA PRO A 118 -38.33 21.79 54.34
C PRO A 118 -39.14 21.05 53.26
N ILE A 119 -39.01 21.51 52.00
CA ILE A 119 -39.57 20.82 50.84
C ILE A 119 -38.97 19.41 50.89
N PRO A 120 -39.77 18.35 51.03
CA PRO A 120 -39.23 17.01 51.09
C PRO A 120 -38.51 16.76 49.79
N ARG A 121 -37.21 16.55 49.87
CA ARG A 121 -36.44 16.09 48.73
C ARG A 121 -37.03 14.76 48.33
N GLN A 122 -37.76 14.72 47.22
CA GLN A 122 -38.20 13.47 46.63
C GLN A 122 -36.95 12.66 46.32
N LYS A 123 -36.75 11.61 47.11
CA LYS A 123 -35.71 10.63 46.76
C LYS A 123 -36.21 9.95 45.50
N THR A 124 -35.59 10.26 44.36
CA THR A 124 -35.82 9.54 43.11
C THR A 124 -35.40 8.10 43.35
N VAL A 125 -36.33 7.22 43.58
CA VAL A 125 -36.06 5.78 43.68
C VAL A 125 -36.03 5.25 42.27
N PHE A 126 -34.85 4.90 41.81
CA PHE A 126 -34.68 4.26 40.50
C PHE A 126 -35.39 2.90 40.52
N THR A 127 -36.30 2.70 39.61
CA THR A 127 -37.01 1.42 39.42
C THR A 127 -36.16 0.46 38.59
N ARG A 128 -36.45 -0.84 38.65
CA ARG A 128 -35.80 -1.82 37.77
C ARG A 128 -35.94 -1.47 36.29
N ARG A 129 -37.02 -0.82 35.91
CA ARG A 129 -37.27 -0.35 34.53
C ARG A 129 -36.27 0.74 34.13
N ASP A 130 -35.92 1.65 35.04
CA ASP A 130 -34.96 2.74 34.77
C ASP A 130 -33.55 2.18 34.53
N TYR A 131 -33.15 1.16 35.30
CA TYR A 131 -31.88 0.45 35.06
C TYR A 131 -31.87 -0.26 33.72
N TRP A 132 -32.95 -0.91 33.30
CA TRP A 132 -33.06 -1.54 31.99
C TRP A 132 -33.02 -0.52 30.85
N MET A 133 -33.70 0.62 31.00
CA MET A 133 -33.62 1.71 30.01
C MET A 133 -32.22 2.30 29.92
N ALA A 134 -31.54 2.51 31.05
CA ALA A 134 -30.15 2.98 31.06
C ALA A 134 -29.22 1.96 30.40
N ALA A 135 -29.39 0.67 30.67
CA ALA A 135 -28.60 -0.39 30.04
C ALA A 135 -28.80 -0.44 28.52
N LEU A 136 -30.06 -0.29 28.04
CA LEU A 136 -30.38 -0.22 26.62
C LEU A 136 -29.77 1.01 25.94
N LEU A 137 -29.77 2.17 26.57
CA LEU A 137 -29.13 3.38 26.05
C LEU A 137 -27.64 3.22 25.97
N ILE A 138 -27.00 2.64 27.00
CA ILE A 138 -25.55 2.35 26.98
C ILE A 138 -25.20 1.34 25.86
N ALA A 139 -25.99 0.27 25.75
CA ALA A 139 -25.81 -0.72 24.68
C ALA A 139 -25.97 -0.09 23.28
N GLY A 140 -27.00 0.73 23.10
CA GLY A 140 -27.20 1.47 21.84
C GLY A 140 -26.05 2.41 21.52
N PHE A 141 -25.51 3.12 22.50
CA PHE A 141 -24.35 4.00 22.35
C PHE A 141 -23.08 3.22 22.01
N LEU A 142 -22.84 2.08 22.64
CA LEU A 142 -21.72 1.22 22.33
C LEU A 142 -21.82 0.66 20.91
N LEU A 143 -23.01 0.23 20.49
CA LEU A 143 -23.27 -0.23 19.11
C LEU A 143 -23.05 0.90 18.10
N PHE A 144 -23.44 2.13 18.42
CA PHE A 144 -23.19 3.30 17.58
C PHE A 144 -21.69 3.56 17.43
N ILE A 145 -20.93 3.56 18.53
CA ILE A 145 -19.46 3.72 18.48
C ILE A 145 -18.83 2.63 17.64
N LEU A 146 -19.25 1.37 17.82
CA LEU A 146 -18.76 0.24 17.04
C LEU A 146 -19.05 0.41 15.54
N SER A 147 -20.27 0.83 15.20
CA SER A 147 -20.69 1.11 13.82
C SER A 147 -19.84 2.20 13.18
N VAL A 148 -19.62 3.31 13.90
CA VAL A 148 -18.76 4.42 13.42
C VAL A 148 -17.33 3.91 13.20
N LYS A 149 -16.78 3.15 14.15
CA LYS A 149 -15.43 2.57 14.01
C LYS A 149 -15.32 1.68 12.77
N VAL A 150 -16.23 0.73 12.61
CA VAL A 150 -16.25 -0.20 11.46
C VAL A 150 -16.34 0.57 10.12
N THR A 151 -17.17 1.62 10.08
CA THR A 151 -17.30 2.46 8.88
C THR A 151 -16.02 3.23 8.60
N MET A 152 -15.39 3.82 9.61
CA MET A 152 -14.12 4.55 9.46
C MET A 152 -12.99 3.62 9.03
N ASP A 153 -12.89 2.43 9.62
CA ASP A 153 -11.89 1.43 9.24
C ASP A 153 -12.10 0.99 7.79
N HIS A 154 -13.35 0.77 7.38
CA HIS A 154 -13.68 0.43 5.99
C HIS A 154 -13.23 1.53 5.01
N VAL A 155 -13.59 2.79 5.27
CA VAL A 155 -13.23 3.94 4.43
C VAL A 155 -11.72 4.14 4.38
N SER A 156 -11.05 4.01 5.53
CA SER A 156 -9.58 4.14 5.62
C SER A 156 -8.87 3.04 4.85
N GLY A 157 -9.35 1.79 4.96
CA GLY A 157 -8.82 0.65 4.21
C GLY A 157 -8.93 0.84 2.69
N VAL A 158 -10.09 1.30 2.19
CA VAL A 158 -10.29 1.57 0.75
C VAL A 158 -9.42 2.73 0.29
N ARG A 159 -9.35 3.83 1.04
CA ARG A 159 -8.54 5.00 0.68
C ARG A 159 -7.05 4.65 0.60
N ASN A 160 -6.53 3.87 1.54
CA ASN A 160 -5.14 3.44 1.52
C ASN A 160 -4.88 2.48 0.34
N TYR A 161 -5.82 1.61 0.02
CA TYR A 161 -5.72 0.78 -1.18
C TYR A 161 -5.62 1.61 -2.48
N GLU A 162 -6.45 2.65 -2.62
CA GLU A 162 -6.40 3.56 -3.78
C GLU A 162 -5.06 4.31 -3.87
N ARG A 163 -4.52 4.77 -2.74
CA ARG A 163 -3.17 5.35 -2.69
C ARG A 163 -2.10 4.34 -3.10
N GLY A 164 -2.23 3.11 -2.61
CA GLY A 164 -1.37 2.01 -3.00
C GLY A 164 -1.42 1.71 -4.50
N LEU A 165 -2.59 1.77 -5.13
CA LEU A 165 -2.72 1.62 -6.58
C LEU A 165 -2.02 2.74 -7.35
N LYS A 166 -2.11 3.99 -6.90
CA LYS A 166 -1.38 5.11 -7.52
C LYS A 166 0.13 4.89 -7.44
N ALA A 167 0.65 4.61 -6.25
CA ALA A 167 2.07 4.30 -6.06
C ALA A 167 2.52 3.08 -6.90
N TYR A 168 1.67 2.06 -7.04
CA TYR A 168 1.93 0.88 -7.87
C TYR A 168 2.07 1.24 -9.36
N VAL A 169 1.21 2.11 -9.89
CA VAL A 169 1.28 2.60 -11.28
C VAL A 169 2.54 3.45 -11.50
N GLU A 170 2.93 4.24 -10.50
CA GLU A 170 4.16 5.04 -10.50
C GLU A 170 5.43 4.20 -10.30
N GLN A 171 5.30 2.86 -10.18
CA GLN A 171 6.40 1.92 -9.91
C GLN A 171 7.12 2.19 -8.57
N ASN A 172 6.51 2.93 -7.67
CA ASN A 172 6.99 3.11 -6.31
C ASN A 172 6.56 1.90 -5.46
N TRP A 173 7.33 0.81 -5.57
CA TRP A 173 6.99 -0.48 -4.97
C TRP A 173 6.95 -0.45 -3.44
N GLU A 174 7.89 0.26 -2.81
CA GLU A 174 7.95 0.41 -1.35
C GLU A 174 6.75 1.21 -0.82
N GLY A 175 6.43 2.34 -1.47
CA GLY A 175 5.25 3.13 -1.14
C GLY A 175 3.95 2.34 -1.34
N ALA A 176 3.83 1.61 -2.46
CA ALA A 176 2.67 0.77 -2.74
C ALA A 176 2.50 -0.34 -1.69
N HIS A 177 3.59 -1.02 -1.33
CA HIS A 177 3.61 -2.06 -0.31
C HIS A 177 3.15 -1.52 1.06
N SER A 178 3.69 -0.37 1.49
CA SER A 178 3.28 0.29 2.73
C SER A 178 1.79 0.63 2.73
N TYR A 179 1.27 1.27 1.68
CA TYR A 179 -0.15 1.61 1.59
C TYR A 179 -1.08 0.38 1.56
N PHE A 180 -0.67 -0.73 0.91
CA PHE A 180 -1.45 -1.96 0.96
C PHE A 180 -1.40 -2.60 2.35
N THR A 181 -0.30 -2.48 3.07
CA THR A 181 -0.18 -2.94 4.45
C THR A 181 -1.08 -2.12 5.38
N ASP A 182 -1.11 -0.79 5.22
CA ASP A 182 -2.01 0.08 5.95
C ASP A 182 -3.48 -0.23 5.63
N ALA A 183 -3.80 -0.50 4.36
CA ALA A 183 -5.15 -0.92 3.96
C ALA A 183 -5.58 -2.21 4.67
N LEU A 184 -4.67 -3.16 4.81
CA LEU A 184 -4.89 -4.44 5.49
C LEU A 184 -4.93 -4.30 7.03
N HIS A 185 -4.27 -3.30 7.59
CA HIS A 185 -4.40 -2.98 9.01
C HIS A 185 -5.85 -2.60 9.37
N PHE A 186 -6.48 -1.76 8.53
CA PHE A 186 -7.89 -1.37 8.73
C PHE A 186 -8.89 -2.43 8.25
N LYS A 187 -8.54 -3.23 7.25
CA LYS A 187 -9.39 -4.25 6.65
C LYS A 187 -8.60 -5.53 6.35
N PRO A 188 -8.34 -6.39 7.35
CA PRO A 188 -7.42 -7.55 7.21
C PRO A 188 -7.80 -8.55 6.11
N GLY A 189 -9.08 -8.72 5.81
CA GLY A 189 -9.57 -9.61 4.75
C GLY A 189 -9.76 -8.94 3.38
N TYR A 190 -9.16 -7.77 3.13
CA TYR A 190 -9.38 -7.05 1.88
C TYR A 190 -8.61 -7.69 0.72
N ALA A 191 -9.27 -8.62 0.02
CA ALA A 191 -8.67 -9.42 -1.05
C ALA A 191 -7.94 -8.60 -2.13
N PRO A 192 -8.42 -7.44 -2.62
CA PRO A 192 -7.67 -6.64 -3.58
C PRO A 192 -6.30 -6.17 -3.04
N ALA A 193 -6.23 -5.75 -1.77
CA ALA A 193 -4.97 -5.31 -1.17
C ALA A 193 -4.01 -6.49 -0.94
N LEU A 194 -4.52 -7.62 -0.44
CA LEU A 194 -3.75 -8.86 -0.30
C LEU A 194 -3.15 -9.29 -1.64
N GLN A 195 -3.95 -9.30 -2.70
CA GLN A 195 -3.46 -9.70 -4.03
C GLN A 195 -2.36 -8.76 -4.54
N ARG A 196 -2.49 -7.44 -4.35
CA ARG A 196 -1.50 -6.46 -4.81
C ARG A 196 -0.23 -6.51 -3.99
N ARG A 197 -0.34 -6.61 -2.65
CA ARG A 197 0.83 -6.77 -1.78
C ARG A 197 1.57 -8.06 -2.10
N GLY A 198 0.86 -9.18 -2.18
CA GLY A 198 1.44 -10.46 -2.57
C GLY A 198 2.11 -10.43 -3.96
N GLN A 199 1.61 -9.63 -4.92
CA GLN A 199 2.28 -9.43 -6.21
C GLN A 199 3.61 -8.70 -6.06
N ILE A 200 3.69 -7.67 -5.23
CA ILE A 200 4.94 -6.96 -4.94
C ILE A 200 5.92 -7.90 -4.25
N GLU A 201 5.48 -8.61 -3.22
CA GLU A 201 6.31 -9.60 -2.52
C GLU A 201 6.86 -10.66 -3.46
N GLN A 202 6.03 -11.18 -4.39
CA GLN A 202 6.43 -12.20 -5.35
C GLN A 202 7.41 -11.71 -6.40
N LEU A 203 7.15 -10.52 -7.00
CA LEU A 203 7.82 -10.08 -8.23
C LEU A 203 8.99 -9.14 -7.96
N VAL A 204 8.87 -8.30 -6.95
CA VAL A 204 9.87 -7.27 -6.60
C VAL A 204 10.79 -7.77 -5.50
N HIS A 205 10.23 -8.11 -4.34
CA HIS A 205 11.01 -8.51 -3.17
C HIS A 205 11.47 -9.98 -3.24
N LYS A 206 10.85 -10.81 -4.11
CA LYS A 206 11.08 -12.25 -4.21
C LYS A 206 10.86 -12.98 -2.88
N ASN A 207 10.04 -12.40 -2.00
CA ASN A 207 9.64 -13.00 -0.74
C ASN A 207 8.43 -13.92 -0.98
N TYR A 208 8.71 -15.10 -1.51
CA TYR A 208 7.67 -16.04 -1.91
C TYR A 208 6.82 -16.54 -0.74
N ALA A 209 7.37 -16.58 0.48
CA ALA A 209 6.63 -17.03 1.66
C ALA A 209 5.54 -16.00 2.06
N ALA A 210 5.87 -14.71 2.12
CA ALA A 210 4.91 -13.66 2.39
C ALA A 210 3.85 -13.54 1.28
N ALA A 211 4.29 -13.65 0.01
CA ALA A 211 3.39 -13.64 -1.13
C ALA A 211 2.37 -14.80 -1.08
N GLU A 212 2.83 -16.01 -0.76
CA GLU A 212 1.95 -17.18 -0.61
C GLU A 212 0.90 -16.95 0.49
N GLN A 213 1.33 -16.41 1.63
CA GLN A 213 0.44 -16.11 2.75
C GLN A 213 -0.66 -15.12 2.33
N ASP A 214 -0.29 -14.05 1.65
CA ASP A 214 -1.22 -13.04 1.16
C ASP A 214 -2.22 -13.63 0.15
N PHE A 215 -1.75 -14.43 -0.82
CA PHE A 215 -2.63 -15.05 -1.80
C PHE A 215 -3.58 -16.07 -1.15
N ARG A 216 -3.12 -16.84 -0.15
CA ARG A 216 -3.99 -17.76 0.62
C ARG A 216 -5.04 -17.00 1.42
N ALA A 217 -4.67 -15.90 2.06
CA ALA A 217 -5.59 -15.04 2.80
C ALA A 217 -6.67 -14.41 1.90
N ALA A 218 -6.36 -14.18 0.61
CA ALA A 218 -7.31 -13.63 -0.36
C ALA A 218 -8.34 -14.64 -0.87
N LEU A 219 -8.06 -15.97 -0.82
CA LEU A 219 -8.91 -17.02 -1.41
C LEU A 219 -10.38 -16.97 -0.98
N PRO A 220 -10.73 -16.86 0.32
CA PRO A 220 -12.12 -16.94 0.75
C PRO A 220 -12.98 -15.75 0.30
N ALA A 221 -12.35 -14.62 -0.07
CA ALA A 221 -13.04 -13.38 -0.39
C ALA A 221 -13.17 -13.11 -1.89
N VAL A 222 -12.84 -14.09 -2.75
CA VAL A 222 -12.88 -13.95 -4.22
C VAL A 222 -13.75 -15.01 -4.87
N SER A 223 -14.21 -14.73 -6.11
CA SER A 223 -15.01 -15.68 -6.89
C SER A 223 -14.18 -16.91 -7.30
N THR A 224 -14.85 -18.01 -7.58
CA THR A 224 -14.23 -19.30 -7.97
C THR A 224 -13.23 -19.14 -9.12
N HIS A 225 -13.57 -18.37 -10.16
CA HIS A 225 -12.66 -18.10 -11.28
C HIS A 225 -11.39 -17.33 -10.83
N GLN A 226 -11.54 -16.37 -9.92
CA GLN A 226 -10.39 -15.65 -9.36
C GLN A 226 -9.56 -16.54 -8.43
N GLN A 227 -10.19 -17.49 -7.72
CA GLN A 227 -9.46 -18.49 -6.91
C GLN A 227 -8.50 -19.32 -7.78
N GLY A 228 -8.90 -19.72 -9.00
CA GLY A 228 -8.01 -20.42 -9.92
C GLY A 228 -6.74 -19.63 -10.22
N ARG A 229 -6.87 -18.31 -10.45
CA ARG A 229 -5.72 -17.43 -10.66
C ARG A 229 -4.84 -17.28 -9.40
N LEU A 230 -5.45 -17.25 -8.23
CA LEU A 230 -4.69 -17.21 -6.96
C LEU A 230 -3.96 -18.51 -6.70
N TRP A 231 -4.58 -19.67 -6.96
CA TRP A 231 -3.90 -20.96 -6.86
C TRP A 231 -2.70 -21.07 -7.80
N LEU A 232 -2.80 -20.52 -9.01
CA LEU A 232 -1.65 -20.41 -9.90
C LEU A 232 -0.52 -19.57 -9.29
N ARG A 233 -0.83 -18.44 -8.65
CA ARG A 233 0.16 -17.59 -7.97
C ARG A 233 0.79 -18.30 -6.77
N ILE A 234 -0.03 -18.96 -5.94
CA ILE A 234 0.44 -19.78 -4.81
C ILE A 234 1.42 -20.83 -5.31
N GLY A 235 1.08 -21.58 -6.36
CA GLY A 235 1.98 -22.58 -6.94
C GLY A 235 3.30 -21.98 -7.44
N GLN A 236 3.26 -20.77 -8.03
CA GLN A 236 4.48 -20.07 -8.44
C GLN A 236 5.35 -19.67 -7.23
N CYS A 237 4.74 -19.25 -6.12
CA CYS A 237 5.48 -18.96 -4.88
C CYS A 237 6.11 -20.24 -4.31
N GLN A 238 5.36 -21.34 -4.26
CA GLN A 238 5.86 -22.63 -3.79
C GLN A 238 7.00 -23.16 -4.66
N ALA A 239 6.92 -22.98 -5.98
CA ALA A 239 8.02 -23.31 -6.89
C ALA A 239 9.26 -22.44 -6.61
N GLY A 240 9.07 -21.15 -6.33
CA GLY A 240 10.15 -20.23 -5.91
C GLY A 240 10.82 -20.62 -4.58
N LEU A 241 10.07 -21.27 -3.69
CA LEU A 241 10.57 -21.85 -2.43
C LEU A 241 11.18 -23.24 -2.60
N GLY A 242 11.23 -23.79 -3.83
CA GLY A 242 11.72 -25.14 -4.10
C GLY A 242 10.73 -26.27 -3.73
N GLN A 243 9.51 -25.93 -3.33
CA GLN A 243 8.45 -26.87 -2.92
C GLN A 243 7.71 -27.43 -4.13
N THR A 244 8.39 -28.20 -4.98
CA THR A 244 7.89 -28.66 -6.28
C THR A 244 6.56 -29.43 -6.16
N GLN A 245 6.43 -30.35 -5.21
CA GLN A 245 5.20 -31.14 -5.04
C GLN A 245 3.99 -30.26 -4.66
N ALA A 246 4.19 -29.31 -3.72
CA ALA A 246 3.14 -28.37 -3.34
C ALA A 246 2.74 -27.50 -4.53
N ALA A 247 3.70 -27.00 -5.30
CA ALA A 247 3.45 -26.21 -6.51
C ALA A 247 2.60 -26.97 -7.53
N GLN A 248 2.89 -28.25 -7.79
CA GLN A 248 2.12 -29.08 -8.70
C GLN A 248 0.68 -29.31 -8.23
N THR A 249 0.50 -29.46 -6.92
CA THR A 249 -0.84 -29.56 -6.31
C THR A 249 -1.62 -28.26 -6.49
N ALA A 250 -0.97 -27.10 -6.27
CA ALA A 250 -1.59 -25.81 -6.46
C ALA A 250 -1.93 -25.54 -7.94
N TYR A 251 -1.07 -25.94 -8.90
CA TYR A 251 -1.38 -25.82 -10.33
C TYR A 251 -2.55 -26.73 -10.75
N ARG A 252 -2.69 -27.92 -10.15
CA ARG A 252 -3.85 -28.77 -10.37
C ARG A 252 -5.11 -28.09 -9.87
N GLN A 253 -5.13 -27.61 -8.65
CA GLN A 253 -6.27 -26.89 -8.08
C GLN A 253 -6.63 -25.64 -8.91
N ALA A 254 -5.63 -24.93 -9.43
CA ALA A 254 -5.85 -23.80 -10.33
C ALA A 254 -6.62 -24.23 -11.60
N LEU A 255 -6.25 -25.37 -12.19
CA LEU A 255 -6.85 -25.89 -13.42
C LEU A 255 -8.20 -26.56 -13.19
N ASP A 256 -8.44 -27.12 -12.02
CA ASP A 256 -9.75 -27.67 -11.62
C ASP A 256 -10.80 -26.54 -11.47
N LEU A 257 -10.36 -25.34 -11.04
CA LEU A 257 -11.21 -24.17 -10.92
C LEU A 257 -11.33 -23.35 -12.22
N ASP A 258 -10.26 -23.31 -13.00
CA ASP A 258 -10.20 -22.57 -14.27
C ASP A 258 -9.27 -23.29 -15.26
N SER A 259 -9.83 -24.17 -16.07
CA SER A 259 -9.08 -24.93 -17.07
C SER A 259 -8.53 -24.07 -18.23
N THR A 260 -8.93 -22.80 -18.33
CA THR A 260 -8.47 -21.87 -19.37
C THR A 260 -7.11 -21.24 -19.05
N LEU A 261 -6.56 -21.47 -17.85
CA LEU A 261 -5.28 -20.92 -17.42
C LEU A 261 -4.09 -21.55 -18.15
N ALA A 262 -3.80 -21.10 -19.37
CA ALA A 262 -2.72 -21.63 -20.21
C ALA A 262 -1.35 -21.59 -19.50
N ARG A 263 -1.12 -20.62 -18.62
CA ARG A 263 0.12 -20.54 -17.83
C ARG A 263 0.23 -21.67 -16.81
N ALA A 264 -0.88 -22.13 -16.22
CA ALA A 264 -0.88 -23.27 -15.31
C ALA A 264 -0.57 -24.57 -16.08
N TRP A 265 -1.12 -24.73 -17.29
CA TRP A 265 -0.78 -25.83 -18.19
C TRP A 265 0.69 -25.81 -18.58
N LEU A 266 1.28 -24.64 -18.87
CA LEU A 266 2.70 -24.51 -19.16
C LEU A 266 3.55 -25.03 -18.00
N LEU A 267 3.34 -24.51 -16.78
CA LEU A 267 4.14 -24.87 -15.60
C LEU A 267 4.01 -26.35 -15.24
N ARG A 268 2.82 -26.91 -15.40
CA ARG A 268 2.58 -28.34 -15.22
C ARG A 268 3.26 -29.20 -16.28
N GLY A 269 3.25 -28.72 -17.54
CA GLY A 269 3.94 -29.37 -18.64
C GLY A 269 5.46 -29.33 -18.48
N GLU A 270 6.02 -28.22 -17.99
CA GLU A 270 7.45 -28.08 -17.68
C GLU A 270 7.90 -29.11 -16.62
N ASP A 271 7.10 -29.33 -15.56
CA ASP A 271 7.40 -30.36 -14.56
C ASP A 271 7.39 -31.78 -15.16
N HIS A 272 6.38 -32.11 -15.99
CA HIS A 272 6.35 -33.40 -16.69
C HIS A 272 7.55 -33.56 -17.64
N LEU A 273 7.98 -32.47 -18.31
CA LEU A 273 9.07 -32.50 -19.27
C LEU A 273 10.45 -32.62 -18.63
N PHE A 274 10.72 -31.79 -17.61
CA PHE A 274 12.04 -31.66 -17.02
C PHE A 274 12.19 -32.36 -15.66
N GLY A 275 11.11 -32.45 -14.89
CA GLY A 275 11.12 -33.07 -13.56
C GLY A 275 10.87 -34.58 -13.60
N GLN A 276 9.87 -34.99 -14.36
CA GLN A 276 9.42 -36.39 -14.39
C GLN A 276 9.88 -37.14 -15.66
N ASN A 277 10.40 -36.45 -16.69
CA ASN A 277 10.72 -36.99 -18.01
C ASN A 277 9.51 -37.72 -18.67
N ASP A 278 8.27 -37.37 -18.29
CA ASP A 278 7.06 -37.88 -18.92
C ASP A 278 6.65 -37.01 -20.11
N PHE A 279 7.31 -37.27 -21.24
CA PHE A 279 7.13 -36.48 -22.46
C PHE A 279 5.71 -36.55 -23.05
N ARG A 280 4.99 -37.67 -22.79
CA ARG A 280 3.60 -37.82 -23.23
C ARG A 280 2.67 -36.92 -22.43
N ARG A 281 2.78 -36.89 -21.10
CA ARG A 281 1.99 -36.00 -20.26
C ARG A 281 2.36 -34.55 -20.50
N ALA A 282 3.65 -34.24 -20.73
CA ALA A 282 4.10 -32.90 -21.09
C ALA A 282 3.44 -32.39 -22.37
N ALA A 283 3.51 -33.17 -23.46
CA ALA A 283 2.89 -32.81 -24.75
C ALA A 283 1.37 -32.57 -24.60
N ARG A 284 0.66 -33.41 -23.83
CA ARG A 284 -0.77 -33.22 -23.56
C ARG A 284 -1.04 -31.92 -22.79
N ALA A 285 -0.27 -31.62 -21.74
CA ALA A 285 -0.43 -30.40 -20.95
C ALA A 285 -0.22 -29.13 -21.82
N PHE A 286 0.84 -29.11 -22.62
CA PHE A 286 1.09 -27.98 -23.53
C PHE A 286 -0.02 -27.83 -24.58
N SER A 287 -0.56 -28.94 -25.10
CA SER A 287 -1.69 -28.93 -26.05
C SER A 287 -2.96 -28.35 -25.41
N GLN A 288 -3.22 -28.63 -24.14
CA GLN A 288 -4.34 -28.01 -23.43
C GLN A 288 -4.13 -26.50 -23.29
N GLY A 289 -2.92 -26.07 -22.89
CA GLY A 289 -2.59 -24.64 -22.79
C GLY A 289 -2.77 -23.89 -24.11
N LEU A 290 -2.40 -24.49 -25.24
CA LEU A 290 -2.50 -23.90 -26.57
C LEU A 290 -3.93 -23.63 -27.04
N ARG A 291 -4.93 -24.36 -26.52
CA ARG A 291 -6.35 -24.16 -26.90
C ARG A 291 -6.88 -22.79 -26.49
N HIS A 292 -6.31 -22.20 -25.44
CA HIS A 292 -6.82 -20.97 -24.81
C HIS A 292 -5.92 -19.76 -25.08
N GLU A 293 -4.79 -19.94 -25.78
CA GLU A 293 -3.84 -18.85 -26.05
C GLU A 293 -4.02 -18.24 -27.44
N PRO A 294 -4.01 -16.89 -27.55
CA PRO A 294 -4.00 -16.21 -28.84
C PRO A 294 -2.81 -16.63 -29.72
N ALA A 295 -3.01 -16.64 -31.04
CA ALA A 295 -2.00 -17.07 -32.00
C ALA A 295 -0.67 -16.33 -31.89
N SER A 296 -0.66 -15.05 -31.55
CA SER A 296 0.52 -14.17 -31.48
C SER A 296 1.11 -14.00 -30.08
N SER A 297 0.64 -14.74 -29.05
CA SER A 297 1.10 -14.55 -27.68
C SER A 297 2.50 -15.10 -27.43
N ARG A 298 3.30 -14.41 -26.59
CA ARG A 298 4.60 -14.92 -26.14
C ARG A 298 4.45 -16.25 -25.36
N LEU A 299 3.32 -16.44 -24.67
CA LEU A 299 3.04 -17.66 -23.94
C LEU A 299 2.81 -18.82 -24.93
N ARG A 300 2.10 -18.56 -26.03
CA ARG A 300 1.93 -19.56 -27.11
C ARG A 300 3.26 -20.02 -27.67
N SER A 301 4.20 -19.10 -27.94
CA SER A 301 5.53 -19.45 -28.41
C SER A 301 6.27 -20.38 -27.43
N ARG A 302 6.15 -20.15 -26.11
CA ARG A 302 6.74 -21.04 -25.09
C ARG A 302 6.06 -22.42 -25.07
N LEU A 303 4.74 -22.46 -25.11
CA LEU A 303 3.96 -23.71 -25.13
C LEU A 303 4.34 -24.57 -26.36
N LEU A 304 4.42 -23.96 -27.54
CA LEU A 304 4.85 -24.63 -28.76
C LEU A 304 6.28 -25.11 -28.69
N THR A 305 7.22 -24.28 -28.21
CA THR A 305 8.62 -24.67 -28.07
C THR A 305 8.77 -25.91 -27.19
N PHE A 306 8.10 -25.94 -26.04
CA PHE A 306 8.19 -27.07 -25.12
C PHE A 306 7.38 -28.28 -25.59
N ARG A 307 6.26 -28.07 -26.29
CA ARG A 307 5.54 -29.19 -26.94
C ARG A 307 6.39 -29.82 -28.02
N GLY A 308 7.02 -29.02 -28.85
CA GLY A 308 7.96 -29.48 -29.86
C GLY A 308 9.14 -30.26 -29.25
N LEU A 309 9.68 -29.78 -28.12
CA LEU A 309 10.71 -30.51 -27.39
C LEU A 309 10.21 -31.86 -26.86
N ALA A 310 8.99 -31.90 -26.30
CA ALA A 310 8.35 -33.15 -25.86
C ALA A 310 8.16 -34.12 -27.05
N HIS A 311 7.69 -33.63 -28.20
CA HIS A 311 7.59 -34.42 -29.43
C HIS A 311 8.95 -34.90 -29.94
N TYR A 312 9.98 -34.06 -29.91
CA TYR A 312 11.33 -34.47 -30.27
C TYR A 312 11.83 -35.64 -29.37
N LYS A 313 11.61 -35.55 -28.05
CA LYS A 313 11.97 -36.63 -27.10
C LYS A 313 11.17 -37.92 -27.34
N LEU A 314 9.96 -37.80 -27.82
CA LEU A 314 9.12 -38.94 -28.25
C LEU A 314 9.46 -39.48 -29.69
N LYS A 315 10.46 -38.89 -30.34
CA LYS A 315 10.83 -39.16 -31.74
C LYS A 315 9.73 -38.85 -32.76
N HIS A 316 8.75 -38.02 -32.39
CA HIS A 316 7.70 -37.53 -33.29
C HIS A 316 8.23 -36.26 -34.02
N TYR A 317 9.18 -36.45 -34.95
CA TYR A 317 9.96 -35.35 -35.51
C TYR A 317 9.12 -34.38 -36.34
N ASP A 318 8.16 -34.89 -37.13
CA ASP A 318 7.25 -34.04 -37.91
C ASP A 318 6.35 -33.14 -37.04
N ALA A 319 5.90 -33.64 -35.90
CA ALA A 319 5.13 -32.83 -34.96
C ALA A 319 6.00 -31.77 -34.31
N ALA A 320 7.22 -32.11 -33.93
CA ALA A 320 8.20 -31.15 -33.37
C ALA A 320 8.53 -30.04 -34.38
N ARG A 321 8.71 -30.43 -35.67
CA ARG A 321 9.01 -29.50 -36.75
C ARG A 321 7.87 -28.51 -36.95
N ARG A 322 6.64 -28.95 -37.00
CA ARG A 322 5.45 -28.08 -37.12
C ARG A 322 5.38 -27.07 -35.97
N ASP A 323 5.57 -27.53 -34.73
CA ASP A 323 5.56 -26.65 -33.56
C ASP A 323 6.65 -25.57 -33.63
N TYR A 324 7.86 -25.96 -34.04
CA TYR A 324 8.98 -25.01 -34.17
C TYR A 324 8.77 -23.99 -35.28
N TRP A 325 8.18 -24.40 -36.43
CA TRP A 325 7.84 -23.46 -37.48
C TRP A 325 6.75 -22.49 -37.07
N GLU A 326 5.72 -22.94 -36.37
CA GLU A 326 4.68 -22.07 -35.84
C GLU A 326 5.28 -21.02 -34.83
N VAL A 327 6.31 -21.40 -34.06
CA VAL A 327 7.04 -20.42 -33.23
C VAL A 327 7.76 -19.39 -34.08
N LEU A 328 8.38 -19.79 -35.18
CA LEU A 328 9.09 -18.85 -36.08
C LEU A 328 8.15 -17.90 -36.81
N GLU A 329 6.89 -18.27 -37.05
CA GLU A 329 5.85 -17.35 -37.51
C GLU A 329 5.57 -16.23 -36.50
N ILE A 330 5.56 -16.58 -35.20
CA ILE A 330 5.33 -15.62 -34.12
C ILE A 330 6.60 -14.82 -33.79
N THR A 331 7.74 -15.50 -33.80
CA THR A 331 9.04 -14.96 -33.40
C THR A 331 10.13 -15.36 -34.40
N PRO A 332 10.21 -14.68 -35.56
CA PRO A 332 11.11 -15.08 -36.66
C PRO A 332 12.60 -15.09 -36.32
N ARG A 333 13.00 -14.34 -35.28
CA ARG A 333 14.40 -14.23 -34.86
C ARG A 333 14.74 -15.08 -33.64
N SER A 334 14.03 -16.20 -33.41
CA SER A 334 14.32 -17.08 -32.27
C SER A 334 15.51 -17.99 -32.54
N GLY A 335 16.70 -17.59 -32.12
CA GLY A 335 17.92 -18.41 -32.20
C GLY A 335 17.79 -19.76 -31.51
N GLN A 336 17.06 -19.83 -30.38
CA GLN A 336 16.76 -21.08 -29.69
C GLN A 336 15.99 -22.07 -30.58
N VAL A 337 14.98 -21.59 -31.31
CA VAL A 337 14.15 -22.45 -32.15
C VAL A 337 14.95 -22.93 -33.38
N TYR A 338 15.76 -22.07 -33.99
CA TYR A 338 16.68 -22.52 -35.05
C TYR A 338 17.65 -23.60 -34.54
N PHE A 339 18.16 -23.47 -33.31
CA PHE A 339 18.98 -24.53 -32.72
C PHE A 339 18.21 -25.84 -32.55
N LEU A 340 16.94 -25.80 -32.10
CA LEU A 340 16.09 -27.00 -31.96
C LEU A 340 15.79 -27.65 -33.32
N LEU A 341 15.52 -26.86 -34.36
CA LEU A 341 15.41 -27.34 -35.76
C LEU A 341 16.70 -27.99 -36.25
N GLY A 342 17.85 -27.40 -35.95
CA GLY A 342 19.15 -27.97 -36.27
C GLY A 342 19.37 -29.31 -35.58
N ARG A 343 19.00 -29.43 -34.29
CA ARG A 343 19.06 -30.71 -33.56
C ARG A 343 18.13 -31.75 -34.13
N LEU A 344 16.95 -31.34 -34.61
CA LEU A 344 15.99 -32.21 -35.24
C LEU A 344 16.52 -32.75 -36.60
N ALA A 345 17.02 -31.85 -37.47
CA ALA A 345 17.63 -32.22 -38.74
C ALA A 345 18.87 -33.14 -38.54
N GLN A 346 19.63 -32.91 -37.50
CA GLN A 346 20.76 -33.80 -37.13
C GLN A 346 20.29 -35.23 -36.78
N GLN A 347 19.17 -35.37 -36.10
CA GLN A 347 18.59 -36.71 -35.80
C GLN A 347 18.05 -37.42 -37.03
N GLU A 348 17.59 -36.65 -38.02
CA GLU A 348 17.14 -37.17 -39.33
C GLU A 348 18.30 -37.39 -40.32
N GLN A 349 19.52 -37.19 -39.87
CA GLN A 349 20.76 -37.30 -40.67
C GLN A 349 20.84 -36.29 -41.83
N ASP A 350 20.00 -35.24 -41.80
CA ASP A 350 20.01 -34.15 -42.77
C ASP A 350 21.04 -33.10 -42.33
N ARG A 351 22.27 -33.34 -42.74
CA ARG A 351 23.41 -32.53 -42.33
C ARG A 351 23.38 -31.12 -42.93
N GLU A 352 22.85 -30.98 -44.13
CA GLU A 352 22.79 -29.69 -44.82
C GLU A 352 21.90 -28.72 -44.11
N HIS A 353 20.66 -29.10 -43.86
CA HIS A 353 19.70 -28.29 -43.11
C HIS A 353 20.15 -28.12 -41.66
N ALA A 354 20.72 -29.14 -41.02
CA ALA A 354 21.24 -28.99 -39.66
C ALA A 354 22.29 -27.87 -39.58
N CYS A 355 23.27 -27.86 -40.52
CA CYS A 355 24.27 -26.82 -40.58
C CYS A 355 23.67 -25.44 -40.84
N GLU A 356 22.70 -25.31 -41.73
CA GLU A 356 22.02 -24.06 -42.02
C GLU A 356 21.30 -23.52 -40.77
N TYR A 357 20.53 -24.36 -40.10
CA TYR A 357 19.79 -23.96 -38.91
C TYR A 357 20.74 -23.56 -37.75
N PHE A 358 21.85 -24.27 -37.53
CA PHE A 358 22.83 -23.87 -36.54
C PHE A 358 23.50 -22.54 -36.88
N ARG A 359 23.80 -22.26 -38.14
CA ARG A 359 24.28 -20.95 -38.57
C ARG A 359 23.29 -19.85 -38.27
N ARG A 360 22.02 -20.05 -38.62
CA ARG A 360 20.91 -19.08 -38.30
C ARG A 360 20.81 -18.87 -36.79
N ALA A 361 20.87 -19.93 -35.99
CA ALA A 361 20.83 -19.82 -34.54
C ALA A 361 21.97 -18.94 -33.99
N VAL A 362 23.19 -19.11 -34.48
CA VAL A 362 24.36 -18.29 -34.10
C VAL A 362 24.16 -16.83 -34.51
N VAL A 363 23.67 -16.57 -35.72
CA VAL A 363 23.40 -15.20 -36.22
C VAL A 363 22.34 -14.52 -35.37
N GLN A 364 21.34 -15.26 -34.87
CA GLN A 364 20.34 -14.74 -33.94
C GLN A 364 20.82 -14.66 -32.47
N GLY A 365 22.12 -14.80 -32.23
CA GLY A 365 22.73 -14.62 -30.92
C GLY A 365 22.66 -15.81 -29.97
N TYR A 366 22.21 -16.98 -30.41
CA TYR A 366 22.15 -18.17 -29.58
C TYR A 366 23.50 -18.85 -29.46
N ALA A 367 24.27 -18.48 -28.45
CA ALA A 367 25.66 -18.89 -28.27
C ALA A 367 25.86 -20.43 -28.19
N PHE A 368 24.92 -21.16 -27.62
CA PHE A 368 24.98 -22.62 -27.50
C PHE A 368 24.98 -23.36 -28.86
N ALA A 369 24.59 -22.69 -29.94
CA ALA A 369 24.62 -23.28 -31.29
C ALA A 369 26.03 -23.31 -31.91
N ARG A 370 27.02 -22.59 -31.36
CA ARG A 370 28.36 -22.50 -31.94
C ARG A 370 29.05 -23.86 -32.04
N ALA A 371 29.11 -24.58 -30.92
CA ALA A 371 29.73 -25.92 -30.90
C ALA A 371 29.01 -26.90 -31.83
N ALA A 372 27.67 -26.89 -31.84
CA ALA A 372 26.87 -27.74 -32.72
C ALA A 372 27.12 -27.39 -34.22
N ARG A 373 27.20 -26.10 -34.56
CA ARG A 373 27.54 -25.63 -35.89
C ARG A 373 28.93 -26.15 -36.32
N ASP A 374 29.94 -25.94 -35.47
CA ASP A 374 31.31 -26.28 -35.79
C ASP A 374 31.49 -27.78 -36.03
N THR A 375 30.88 -28.62 -35.15
CA THR A 375 30.93 -30.07 -35.35
C THR A 375 30.13 -30.57 -36.55
N THR A 376 29.00 -29.92 -36.88
CA THR A 376 28.13 -30.36 -37.98
C THR A 376 28.59 -29.85 -39.33
N CYS A 377 29.06 -28.57 -39.39
CA CYS A 377 29.43 -27.94 -40.66
C CYS A 377 30.87 -28.22 -41.11
N THR A 378 31.82 -28.46 -40.18
CA THR A 378 33.24 -28.65 -40.51
C THR A 378 33.65 -30.11 -40.70
N GLY A 379 32.79 -31.08 -40.35
CA GLY A 379 33.10 -32.51 -40.57
C GLY A 379 33.08 -32.82 -42.07
N ARG A 380 34.23 -32.92 -42.67
CA ARG A 380 34.51 -33.64 -43.92
C ARG A 380 34.49 -35.14 -43.68
#